data_df2ff06a1b3d0175acdad3e6014bf0b0
#
_entry.id   df2ff06a1b3d0175acdad3e6014bf0b0
#
_cell.length_a   1.000
_cell.length_b   1.000
_cell.length_c   1.000
_cell.angle_alpha   90.00
_cell.angle_beta   90.00
_cell.angle_gamma   90.00
#
_symmetry.space_group_name_H-M   'P 1'
#
loop_
_entity.id
_entity.type
_entity.pdbx_description
1 polymer ?
#
loop_
_entity_poly.entity_id
_entity_poly.type
_entity_poly.pdbx_seq_one_letter_code
_entity_poly.pdbx_strand_id
1 'polypeptide(L)'
;MAKKQHTIIKYMSKQAFKNINLIILLLIISSKTIAQTNENTVLPDKLKWSERTAITILNKYPKAYQIDGTEKPKWDYKMGLVLSAFEKLYQKTNDKKYFNYIKEYADELIDAEGNIKKYDINEYNIDCANPGKLLFNLYDETKDNRYLKVIQQLRTQLESQPRTASGGFWHKQIYPSQMWIDGLYMAEPFYTEYTVKYEKGKALDDIAKQFELVQNHLVDKKTGLVYQAWDESREIAWANPETGTSPTIWGRGNGWYMMALLETLDYYPKIHPKYKTLIGYLNQIAKSVVEHKSASGLWYQVADKPDLKGNYLESSSSAMIIYALAKAADKGYISSSYKKVAQKSFDSYLKEFVKKEDNGQIIISNVSSNVGLGGKPFRDATNDYYINSKAKDNSSPALAAFLLSAIELDK
;
A
#
# COMPACT_ATOMS: atom_id res chain seq x y z
N MET A 1 -65.31 43.60 2.66
CA MET A 1 -64.55 42.45 2.14
C MET A 1 -63.05 42.57 2.32
N ALA A 2 -62.37 43.68 2.18
CA ALA A 2 -60.94 43.87 2.25
C ALA A 2 -60.26 43.50 3.61
N LYS A 3 -60.90 43.73 4.76
CA LYS A 3 -60.36 43.41 6.10
C LYS A 3 -60.18 41.87 6.35
N LYS A 4 -61.06 41.03 5.77
CA LYS A 4 -60.96 39.55 5.91
C LYS A 4 -59.85 38.92 5.09
N GLN A 5 -59.59 39.50 3.93
CA GLN A 5 -58.48 39.01 3.10
C GLN A 5 -57.05 39.27 3.69
N HIS A 6 -56.87 40.43 4.32
CA HIS A 6 -55.64 40.82 4.99
C HIS A 6 -55.26 39.90 6.18
N THR A 7 -56.30 39.43 6.93
CA THR A 7 -56.08 38.54 8.07
C THR A 7 -55.72 37.12 7.65
N ILE A 8 -56.29 36.63 6.54
CA ILE A 8 -55.95 35.27 5.99
C ILE A 8 -54.54 35.24 5.44
N ILE A 9 -54.08 36.23 4.70
CA ILE A 9 -52.74 36.32 4.15
C ILE A 9 -51.70 36.39 5.28
N LYS A 10 -51.97 37.11 6.37
CA LYS A 10 -51.06 37.21 7.52
C LYS A 10 -50.97 35.90 8.33
N TYR A 11 -52.03 35.08 8.32
CA TYR A 11 -52.06 33.79 8.99
C TYR A 11 -51.31 32.73 8.18
N MET A 12 -51.49 32.72 6.85
CA MET A 12 -50.74 31.80 5.93
C MET A 12 -49.25 32.10 5.90
N SER A 13 -48.84 33.38 5.97
CA SER A 13 -47.41 33.72 6.04
C SER A 13 -46.72 33.29 7.34
N LYS A 14 -47.42 33.37 8.48
CA LYS A 14 -46.91 32.86 9.78
C LYS A 14 -46.81 31.35 9.84
N GLN A 15 -47.75 30.63 9.21
CA GLN A 15 -47.71 29.16 9.14
C GLN A 15 -46.60 28.66 8.19
N ALA A 16 -46.41 29.35 7.06
CA ALA A 16 -45.31 29.08 6.14
C ALA A 16 -43.92 29.32 6.78
N PHE A 17 -43.79 30.42 7.55
CA PHE A 17 -42.54 30.71 8.28
C PHE A 17 -42.27 29.71 9.40
N LYS A 18 -43.28 29.19 10.11
CA LYS A 18 -43.11 28.12 11.10
C LYS A 18 -42.69 26.80 10.46
N ASN A 19 -43.25 26.45 9.31
CA ASN A 19 -42.90 25.21 8.61
C ASN A 19 -41.50 25.28 7.99
N ILE A 20 -41.08 26.44 7.49
CA ILE A 20 -39.70 26.65 6.97
C ILE A 20 -38.68 26.55 8.10
N ASN A 21 -38.96 27.16 9.29
CA ASN A 21 -38.05 27.03 10.43
C ASN A 21 -38.00 25.61 11.00
N LEU A 22 -39.07 24.82 10.92
CA LEU A 22 -39.10 23.42 11.34
C LEU A 22 -38.30 22.54 10.37
N ILE A 23 -38.37 22.81 9.05
CA ILE A 23 -37.60 22.10 8.01
C ILE A 23 -36.10 22.46 8.12
N ILE A 24 -35.75 23.72 8.38
CA ILE A 24 -34.37 24.14 8.60
C ILE A 24 -33.81 23.52 9.90
N LEU A 25 -34.63 23.44 10.97
CA LEU A 25 -34.20 22.77 12.21
C LEU A 25 -33.99 21.26 12.03
N LEU A 26 -34.85 20.59 11.24
CA LEU A 26 -34.71 19.19 10.89
C LEU A 26 -33.49 18.94 9.96
N LEU A 27 -33.17 19.86 9.05
CA LEU A 27 -31.98 19.81 8.22
C LEU A 27 -30.68 20.07 9.02
N ILE A 28 -30.72 20.92 10.04
CA ILE A 28 -29.61 21.19 10.96
C ILE A 28 -29.38 20.00 11.91
N ILE A 29 -30.44 19.28 12.29
CA ILE A 29 -30.32 18.06 13.12
C ILE A 29 -29.81 16.89 12.29
N SER A 30 -30.20 16.79 11.02
CA SER A 30 -29.67 15.73 10.11
C SER A 30 -28.22 15.97 9.65
N SER A 31 -27.71 17.20 9.70
CA SER A 31 -26.32 17.51 9.37
C SER A 31 -25.34 17.37 10.56
N LYS A 32 -25.83 17.11 11.78
CA LYS A 32 -24.97 16.86 12.96
C LYS A 32 -24.78 15.40 13.31
N THR A 33 -25.29 14.47 12.50
CA THR A 33 -24.92 13.05 12.60
C THR A 33 -23.77 12.70 11.65
N ILE A 34 -22.75 13.56 11.56
CA ILE A 34 -21.42 13.13 11.15
C ILE A 34 -20.82 12.46 12.38
N ALA A 35 -20.63 11.18 12.26
CA ALA A 35 -20.14 10.26 13.26
C ALA A 35 -19.02 10.86 14.14
N GLN A 36 -19.36 11.36 15.33
CA GLN A 36 -18.50 11.18 16.48
C GLN A 36 -18.41 9.67 16.67
N THR A 37 -17.36 9.05 16.14
CA THR A 37 -16.95 7.71 16.56
C THR A 37 -16.71 7.82 18.06
N ASN A 38 -17.61 7.18 18.83
CA ASN A 38 -17.49 7.11 20.28
C ASN A 38 -16.15 6.44 20.60
N GLU A 39 -15.14 7.18 21.07
CA GLU A 39 -13.85 6.69 21.52
C GLU A 39 -13.96 5.58 22.58
N ASN A 40 -15.13 5.38 23.16
CA ASN A 40 -15.42 4.43 24.25
C ASN A 40 -16.20 3.16 23.82
N THR A 41 -16.46 2.94 22.54
CA THR A 41 -17.16 1.71 22.13
C THR A 41 -16.19 0.55 22.07
N VAL A 42 -16.33 -0.40 23.00
CA VAL A 42 -15.53 -1.65 23.00
C VAL A 42 -15.89 -2.48 21.76
N LEU A 43 -14.89 -2.82 20.95
CA LEU A 43 -15.09 -3.63 19.75
C LEU A 43 -15.45 -5.08 20.14
N PRO A 44 -16.48 -5.67 19.49
CA PRO A 44 -16.90 -7.03 19.77
C PRO A 44 -15.79 -8.07 19.62
N ASP A 45 -15.70 -9.08 20.47
CA ASP A 45 -14.66 -10.11 20.38
C ASP A 45 -14.71 -10.91 19.09
N LYS A 46 -15.91 -11.17 18.56
CA LYS A 46 -16.13 -11.93 17.30
C LYS A 46 -15.92 -11.11 16.02
N LEU A 47 -15.50 -9.83 16.15
CA LEU A 47 -15.25 -9.00 14.99
C LEU A 47 -14.09 -9.57 14.16
N LYS A 48 -14.26 -9.64 12.84
CA LYS A 48 -13.20 -10.07 11.90
C LYS A 48 -11.96 -9.22 12.04
N TRP A 49 -10.79 -9.80 11.84
CA TRP A 49 -9.52 -9.08 11.96
C TRP A 49 -9.40 -7.94 10.95
N SER A 50 -9.92 -8.11 9.73
CA SER A 50 -9.95 -7.04 8.73
C SER A 50 -10.77 -5.83 9.20
N GLU A 51 -11.98 -6.07 9.71
CA GLU A 51 -12.84 -5.01 10.23
C GLU A 51 -12.25 -4.36 11.48
N ARG A 52 -11.74 -5.18 12.42
CA ARG A 52 -11.08 -4.71 13.64
C ARG A 52 -9.89 -3.80 13.33
N THR A 53 -9.05 -4.21 12.39
CA THR A 53 -7.89 -3.42 11.96
C THR A 53 -8.31 -2.11 11.33
N ALA A 54 -9.28 -2.15 10.42
CA ALA A 54 -9.78 -0.93 9.76
C ALA A 54 -10.41 0.04 10.76
N ILE A 55 -11.23 -0.45 11.71
CA ILE A 55 -11.83 0.39 12.76
C ILE A 55 -10.74 0.95 13.68
N THR A 56 -9.74 0.14 14.06
CA THR A 56 -8.60 0.62 14.85
C THR A 56 -7.87 1.76 14.15
N ILE A 57 -7.62 1.62 12.83
CA ILE A 57 -6.97 2.67 12.04
C ILE A 57 -7.83 3.94 12.00
N LEU A 58 -9.11 3.83 11.67
CA LEU A 58 -10.02 4.98 11.58
C LEU A 58 -10.16 5.72 12.92
N ASN A 59 -10.22 4.99 14.04
CA ASN A 59 -10.34 5.58 15.37
C ASN A 59 -9.05 6.27 15.84
N LYS A 60 -7.89 5.61 15.65
CA LYS A 60 -6.59 6.15 16.07
C LYS A 60 -6.07 7.26 15.13
N TYR A 61 -6.44 7.21 13.87
CA TYR A 61 -5.93 8.09 12.82
C TYR A 61 -7.07 8.62 11.94
N PRO A 62 -7.86 9.59 12.44
CA PRO A 62 -8.97 10.17 11.67
C PRO A 62 -8.57 10.69 10.30
N LYS A 63 -7.31 11.09 10.14
CA LYS A 63 -6.67 11.42 8.86
C LYS A 63 -5.58 10.40 8.56
N ALA A 64 -5.59 9.81 7.37
CA ALA A 64 -4.68 8.75 6.98
C ALA A 64 -3.19 9.11 7.20
N TYR A 65 -2.79 10.34 6.89
CA TYR A 65 -1.40 10.77 7.06
C TYR A 65 -0.88 10.77 8.50
N GLN A 66 -1.77 10.68 9.50
CA GLN A 66 -1.38 10.66 10.92
C GLN A 66 -0.77 9.32 11.36
N ILE A 67 -0.92 8.26 10.57
CA ILE A 67 -0.50 6.89 10.95
C ILE A 67 0.98 6.82 11.36
N ASP A 68 1.88 7.49 10.65
CA ASP A 68 3.30 7.50 10.98
C ASP A 68 3.72 8.74 11.80
N GLY A 69 2.77 9.41 12.45
CA GLY A 69 3.01 10.59 13.28
C GLY A 69 3.29 11.86 12.47
N THR A 70 2.82 11.94 11.23
CA THR A 70 2.91 13.15 10.42
C THR A 70 1.77 14.10 10.76
N GLU A 71 2.08 15.39 10.94
CA GLU A 71 1.08 16.42 11.25
C GLU A 71 0.43 17.03 9.99
N LYS A 72 1.07 16.88 8.85
CA LYS A 72 0.65 17.46 7.57
C LYS A 72 0.48 16.41 6.50
N PRO A 73 -0.54 16.53 5.65
CA PRO A 73 -0.75 15.61 4.55
C PRO A 73 0.44 15.65 3.58
N LYS A 74 0.82 14.48 3.12
CA LYS A 74 1.88 14.27 2.14
C LYS A 74 1.47 13.20 1.16
N TRP A 75 1.75 13.43 -0.14
CA TRP A 75 1.64 12.41 -1.16
C TRP A 75 2.77 11.40 -0.97
N ASP A 76 2.44 10.24 -0.38
CA ASP A 76 3.44 9.30 0.13
C ASP A 76 2.99 7.86 -0.14
N TYR A 77 3.93 7.00 -0.54
CA TYR A 77 3.66 5.60 -0.85
C TYR A 77 3.09 4.81 0.34
N LYS A 78 3.43 5.20 1.57
CA LYS A 78 2.92 4.54 2.77
C LYS A 78 1.41 4.69 2.88
N MET A 79 0.91 5.89 2.60
CA MET A 79 -0.53 6.13 2.55
C MET A 79 -1.15 5.44 1.35
N GLY A 80 -0.45 5.41 0.21
CA GLY A 80 -0.85 4.60 -0.94
C GLY A 80 -1.06 3.12 -0.57
N LEU A 81 -0.14 2.54 0.19
CA LEU A 81 -0.24 1.16 0.67
C LEU A 81 -1.42 0.95 1.63
N VAL A 82 -1.54 1.81 2.68
CA VAL A 82 -2.63 1.70 3.66
C VAL A 82 -3.99 1.83 2.97
N LEU A 83 -4.13 2.85 2.14
CA LEU A 83 -5.40 3.14 1.49
C LEU A 83 -5.74 2.12 0.39
N SER A 84 -4.74 1.45 -0.23
CA SER A 84 -5.01 0.29 -1.10
C SER A 84 -5.62 -0.88 -0.32
N ALA A 85 -5.25 -1.08 0.95
CA ALA A 85 -5.91 -2.07 1.79
C ALA A 85 -7.37 -1.67 2.12
N PHE A 86 -7.61 -0.38 2.38
CA PHE A 86 -8.98 0.14 2.54
C PHE A 86 -9.82 0.01 1.26
N GLU A 87 -9.22 0.22 0.08
CA GLU A 87 -9.88 0.03 -1.20
C GLU A 87 -10.33 -1.42 -1.40
N LYS A 88 -9.46 -2.40 -1.09
CA LYS A 88 -9.82 -3.82 -1.15
C LYS A 88 -10.92 -4.15 -0.15
N LEU A 89 -10.90 -3.56 1.04
CA LEU A 89 -11.96 -3.74 2.03
C LEU A 89 -13.28 -3.10 1.56
N TYR A 90 -13.23 -1.92 0.95
CA TYR A 90 -14.40 -1.29 0.31
C TYR A 90 -14.99 -2.18 -0.79
N GLN A 91 -14.16 -2.68 -1.69
CA GLN A 91 -14.60 -3.60 -2.75
C GLN A 91 -15.27 -4.87 -2.21
N LYS A 92 -14.81 -5.38 -1.05
CA LYS A 92 -15.37 -6.58 -0.41
C LYS A 92 -16.67 -6.30 0.36
N THR A 93 -16.81 -5.15 0.99
CA THR A 93 -17.90 -4.82 1.92
C THR A 93 -18.92 -3.84 1.39
N ASN A 94 -18.56 -3.05 0.38
CA ASN A 94 -19.30 -1.90 -0.15
C ASN A 94 -19.61 -0.81 0.91
N ASP A 95 -18.85 -0.78 2.02
CA ASP A 95 -19.04 0.23 3.08
C ASP A 95 -18.35 1.54 2.70
N LYS A 96 -19.15 2.55 2.40
CA LYS A 96 -18.69 3.86 1.93
C LYS A 96 -17.77 4.60 2.92
N LYS A 97 -17.71 4.23 4.21
CA LYS A 97 -16.75 4.85 5.14
C LYS A 97 -15.30 4.63 4.69
N TYR A 98 -14.98 3.46 4.12
CA TYR A 98 -13.65 3.16 3.60
C TYR A 98 -13.33 3.96 2.33
N PHE A 99 -14.29 4.07 1.43
CA PHE A 99 -14.19 4.93 0.25
C PHE A 99 -13.99 6.40 0.62
N ASN A 100 -14.76 6.90 1.59
CA ASN A 100 -14.65 8.28 2.03
C ASN A 100 -13.27 8.58 2.66
N TYR A 101 -12.69 7.64 3.41
CA TYR A 101 -11.36 7.79 3.98
C TYR A 101 -10.27 7.92 2.91
N ILE A 102 -10.38 7.14 1.83
CA ILE A 102 -9.49 7.23 0.66
C ILE A 102 -9.69 8.57 -0.05
N LYS A 103 -10.95 8.93 -0.32
CA LYS A 103 -11.30 10.16 -1.04
C LYS A 103 -10.83 11.41 -0.30
N GLU A 104 -11.00 11.43 1.03
CA GLU A 104 -10.57 12.55 1.86
C GLU A 104 -9.05 12.79 1.75
N TYR A 105 -8.24 11.73 1.79
CA TYR A 105 -6.80 11.85 1.58
C TYR A 105 -6.46 12.42 0.20
N ALA A 106 -7.11 11.95 -0.85
CA ALA A 106 -6.87 12.42 -2.21
C ALA A 106 -7.28 13.89 -2.37
N ASP A 107 -8.47 14.28 -1.90
CA ASP A 107 -8.98 15.64 -2.01
C ASP A 107 -8.15 16.65 -1.20
N GLU A 108 -7.55 16.24 -0.10
CA GLU A 108 -6.69 17.09 0.70
C GLU A 108 -5.36 17.43 -0.02
N LEU A 109 -4.90 16.54 -0.90
CA LEU A 109 -3.62 16.65 -1.60
C LEU A 109 -3.71 17.04 -3.06
N ILE A 110 -4.89 16.98 -3.66
CA ILE A 110 -5.12 17.37 -5.07
C ILE A 110 -5.84 18.72 -5.09
N ASP A 111 -5.26 19.70 -5.79
CA ASP A 111 -5.87 21.03 -5.93
C ASP A 111 -7.04 21.04 -6.90
N ALA A 112 -7.70 22.20 -7.04
CA ALA A 112 -8.85 22.36 -7.93
C ALA A 112 -8.49 22.18 -9.42
N GLU A 113 -7.25 22.43 -9.79
CA GLU A 113 -6.71 22.29 -11.12
C GLU A 113 -6.28 20.84 -11.44
N GLY A 114 -6.26 19.95 -10.45
CA GLY A 114 -5.85 18.56 -10.58
C GLY A 114 -4.33 18.38 -10.54
N ASN A 115 -3.63 19.17 -9.71
CA ASN A 115 -2.22 18.96 -9.43
C ASN A 115 -2.02 18.39 -8.03
N ILE A 116 -1.00 17.56 -7.85
CA ILE A 116 -0.61 17.08 -6.52
C ILE A 116 0.17 18.19 -5.81
N LYS A 117 -0.28 18.60 -4.63
CA LYS A 117 0.38 19.63 -3.82
C LYS A 117 1.81 19.20 -3.46
N LYS A 118 2.78 20.07 -3.71
CA LYS A 118 4.21 19.86 -3.44
C LYS A 118 4.84 18.69 -4.19
N TYR A 119 4.23 18.24 -5.27
CA TYR A 119 4.83 17.26 -6.17
C TYR A 119 5.77 17.97 -7.14
N ASP A 120 6.98 17.44 -7.30
CA ASP A 120 7.93 17.87 -8.32
C ASP A 120 8.31 16.67 -9.19
N ILE A 121 7.94 16.72 -10.46
CA ILE A 121 8.25 15.66 -11.43
C ILE A 121 9.77 15.47 -11.60
N ASN A 122 10.56 16.52 -11.41
CA ASN A 122 12.01 16.47 -11.59
C ASN A 122 12.74 15.69 -10.49
N GLU A 123 12.07 15.39 -9.37
CA GLU A 123 12.60 14.46 -8.38
C GLU A 123 12.63 13.03 -8.92
N TYR A 124 11.84 12.75 -9.94
CA TYR A 124 11.64 11.39 -10.48
C TYR A 124 11.50 10.35 -9.38
N ASN A 125 10.74 10.71 -8.36
CA ASN A 125 10.51 9.86 -7.21
C ASN A 125 9.43 8.82 -7.55
N ILE A 126 9.84 7.57 -7.80
CA ILE A 126 8.94 6.50 -8.22
C ILE A 126 7.89 6.17 -7.14
N ASP A 127 8.17 6.47 -5.86
CA ASP A 127 7.23 6.30 -4.75
C ASP A 127 5.92 7.06 -4.97
N CYS A 128 5.96 8.17 -5.74
CA CYS A 128 4.79 8.98 -6.02
C CYS A 128 3.75 8.29 -6.91
N ALA A 129 4.14 7.27 -7.67
CA ALA A 129 3.20 6.50 -8.48
C ALA A 129 2.27 5.62 -7.63
N ASN A 130 2.70 5.19 -6.45
CA ASN A 130 1.96 4.24 -5.62
C ASN A 130 0.58 4.76 -5.18
N PRO A 131 0.42 5.98 -4.60
CA PRO A 131 -0.90 6.49 -4.26
C PRO A 131 -1.79 6.75 -5.49
N GLY A 132 -1.19 6.88 -6.67
CA GLY A 132 -1.91 7.03 -7.94
C GLY A 132 -2.85 5.86 -8.25
N LYS A 133 -2.58 4.67 -7.73
CA LYS A 133 -3.46 3.49 -7.88
C LYS A 133 -4.87 3.74 -7.37
N LEU A 134 -5.00 4.48 -6.29
CA LEU A 134 -6.28 4.79 -5.66
C LEU A 134 -7.19 5.66 -6.54
N LEU A 135 -6.56 6.45 -7.41
CA LEU A 135 -7.28 7.44 -8.23
C LEU A 135 -8.08 6.81 -9.36
N PHE A 136 -7.73 5.60 -9.81
CA PHE A 136 -8.53 4.89 -10.82
C PHE A 136 -9.93 4.62 -10.32
N ASN A 137 -10.07 4.04 -9.13
CA ASN A 137 -11.37 3.76 -8.52
C ASN A 137 -12.10 5.04 -8.12
N LEU A 138 -11.39 6.04 -7.57
CA LEU A 138 -11.99 7.35 -7.27
C LEU A 138 -12.55 8.01 -8.52
N TYR A 139 -11.83 7.98 -9.64
CA TYR A 139 -12.32 8.49 -10.92
C TYR A 139 -13.50 7.68 -11.46
N ASP A 140 -13.42 6.36 -11.40
CA ASP A 140 -14.48 5.50 -11.89
C ASP A 140 -15.81 5.70 -11.13
N GLU A 141 -15.75 5.92 -9.80
CA GLU A 141 -16.93 6.16 -8.95
C GLU A 141 -17.46 7.60 -9.02
N THR A 142 -16.59 8.61 -9.11
CA THR A 142 -16.98 10.02 -8.97
C THR A 142 -17.04 10.77 -10.30
N LYS A 143 -16.32 10.32 -11.32
CA LYS A 143 -16.08 11.03 -12.59
C LYS A 143 -15.42 12.40 -12.42
N ASP A 144 -14.75 12.63 -11.28
CA ASP A 144 -14.00 13.86 -11.04
C ASP A 144 -12.70 13.88 -11.86
N ASN A 145 -12.65 14.77 -12.84
CA ASN A 145 -11.53 14.89 -13.77
C ASN A 145 -10.19 15.29 -13.10
N ARG A 146 -10.21 15.82 -11.87
CA ARG A 146 -8.97 16.09 -11.12
C ARG A 146 -8.16 14.82 -10.93
N TYR A 147 -8.82 13.70 -10.59
CA TYR A 147 -8.15 12.41 -10.42
C TYR A 147 -7.54 11.90 -11.73
N LEU A 148 -8.27 12.03 -12.85
CA LEU A 148 -7.74 11.63 -14.16
C LEU A 148 -6.50 12.44 -14.55
N LYS A 149 -6.48 13.74 -14.29
CA LYS A 149 -5.30 14.59 -14.54
C LYS A 149 -4.08 14.15 -13.73
N VAL A 150 -4.26 13.81 -12.44
CA VAL A 150 -3.18 13.29 -11.61
C VAL A 150 -2.69 11.94 -12.13
N ILE A 151 -3.59 11.04 -12.52
CA ILE A 151 -3.22 9.75 -13.14
C ILE A 151 -2.34 10.00 -14.38
N GLN A 152 -2.72 10.94 -15.24
CA GLN A 152 -1.94 11.30 -16.42
C GLN A 152 -0.59 11.95 -16.08
N GLN A 153 -0.54 12.80 -15.06
CA GLN A 153 0.69 13.41 -14.56
C GLN A 153 1.70 12.37 -14.07
N LEU A 154 1.24 11.40 -13.27
CA LEU A 154 2.09 10.30 -12.79
C LEU A 154 2.55 9.39 -13.93
N ARG A 155 1.70 9.17 -14.93
CA ARG A 155 2.11 8.43 -16.13
C ARG A 155 3.21 9.18 -16.92
N THR A 156 3.09 10.50 -17.04
CA THR A 156 4.12 11.34 -17.68
C THR A 156 5.45 11.25 -16.96
N GLN A 157 5.45 11.21 -15.61
CA GLN A 157 6.67 10.92 -14.84
C GLN A 157 7.28 9.58 -15.25
N LEU A 158 6.51 8.50 -15.28
CA LEU A 158 7.04 7.17 -15.62
C LEU A 158 7.53 7.09 -17.08
N GLU A 159 6.97 7.86 -18.00
CA GLU A 159 7.44 7.93 -19.37
C GLU A 159 8.84 8.54 -19.47
N SER A 160 9.10 9.57 -18.66
CA SER A 160 10.38 10.27 -18.60
C SER A 160 11.30 9.81 -17.46
N GLN A 161 10.89 8.79 -16.66
CA GLN A 161 11.67 8.28 -15.54
C GLN A 161 13.08 7.89 -16.01
N PRO A 162 14.15 8.39 -15.38
CA PRO A 162 15.51 7.98 -15.70
C PRO A 162 15.67 6.46 -15.57
N ARG A 163 16.54 5.90 -16.43
CA ARG A 163 16.73 4.46 -16.50
C ARG A 163 18.21 4.09 -16.41
N THR A 164 18.46 2.91 -15.87
CA THR A 164 19.73 2.24 -15.99
C THR A 164 20.05 1.97 -17.49
N ALA A 165 21.29 1.70 -17.84
CA ALA A 165 21.67 1.35 -19.20
C ALA A 165 20.90 0.11 -19.73
N SER A 166 20.58 -0.83 -18.85
CA SER A 166 19.75 -2.00 -19.16
C SER A 166 18.25 -1.69 -19.22
N GLY A 167 17.83 -0.48 -18.88
CA GLY A 167 16.45 0.01 -18.98
C GLY A 167 15.60 -0.11 -17.72
N GLY A 168 16.16 -0.46 -16.57
CA GLY A 168 15.48 -0.45 -15.27
C GLY A 168 15.19 0.98 -14.79
N PHE A 169 14.06 1.21 -14.15
CA PHE A 169 13.75 2.52 -13.58
C PHE A 169 14.70 2.87 -12.43
N TRP A 170 15.27 4.08 -12.45
CA TRP A 170 15.89 4.62 -11.24
C TRP A 170 14.83 4.81 -10.17
N HIS A 171 15.19 4.49 -8.93
CA HIS A 171 14.23 4.68 -7.83
C HIS A 171 13.90 6.16 -7.61
N LYS A 172 14.90 7.06 -7.74
CA LYS A 172 14.75 8.52 -7.65
C LYS A 172 15.91 9.19 -8.41
N GLN A 173 15.73 10.44 -8.80
CA GLN A 173 16.79 11.24 -9.42
C GLN A 173 18.07 11.28 -8.57
N ILE A 174 17.95 11.31 -7.24
CA ILE A 174 19.10 11.35 -6.31
C ILE A 174 19.80 9.99 -6.14
N TYR A 175 19.32 8.93 -6.78
CA TYR A 175 19.88 7.58 -6.77
C TYR A 175 20.15 7.12 -8.21
N PRO A 176 21.12 7.76 -8.91
CA PRO A 176 21.38 7.46 -10.32
C PRO A 176 21.81 5.99 -10.48
N SER A 177 21.38 5.39 -11.59
CA SER A 177 21.67 4.01 -11.96
C SER A 177 21.18 2.92 -10.98
N GLN A 178 20.35 3.29 -9.98
CA GLN A 178 19.89 2.37 -8.95
C GLN A 178 18.45 1.93 -9.16
N MET A 179 18.25 0.62 -9.27
CA MET A 179 16.96 -0.04 -9.24
C MET A 179 16.75 -0.67 -7.86
N TRP A 180 15.66 -0.29 -7.16
CA TRP A 180 15.32 -0.83 -5.85
C TRP A 180 14.09 -1.72 -5.97
N ILE A 181 14.07 -2.81 -5.21
CA ILE A 181 13.03 -3.84 -5.30
C ILE A 181 11.65 -3.32 -4.91
N ASP A 182 11.55 -2.44 -3.94
CA ASP A 182 10.31 -1.78 -3.54
C ASP A 182 9.76 -0.84 -4.62
N GLY A 183 10.64 -0.27 -5.46
CA GLY A 183 10.24 0.53 -6.62
C GLY A 183 9.30 -0.20 -7.57
N LEU A 184 9.41 -1.52 -7.71
CA LEU A 184 8.49 -2.29 -8.53
C LEU A 184 7.06 -2.24 -7.97
N TYR A 185 6.88 -2.32 -6.66
CA TYR A 185 5.56 -2.17 -6.06
C TYR A 185 5.02 -0.75 -6.19
N MET A 186 5.92 0.23 -6.16
CA MET A 186 5.53 1.64 -6.31
C MET A 186 4.98 1.95 -7.71
N ALA A 187 5.61 1.42 -8.76
CA ALA A 187 5.28 1.77 -10.13
C ALA A 187 4.41 0.74 -10.87
N GLU A 188 4.80 -0.54 -10.84
CA GLU A 188 4.34 -1.50 -11.84
C GLU A 188 2.82 -1.79 -11.78
N PRO A 189 2.16 -1.87 -10.61
CA PRO A 189 0.70 -2.02 -10.56
C PRO A 189 -0.03 -0.81 -11.16
N PHE A 190 0.40 0.41 -10.84
CA PHE A 190 -0.16 1.64 -11.42
C PHE A 190 0.07 1.70 -12.94
N TYR A 191 1.29 1.42 -13.37
CA TYR A 191 1.69 1.46 -14.77
C TYR A 191 0.91 0.42 -15.60
N THR A 192 0.71 -0.77 -15.03
CA THR A 192 -0.06 -1.84 -15.69
C THR A 192 -1.52 -1.46 -15.85
N GLU A 193 -2.16 -0.98 -14.78
CA GLU A 193 -3.55 -0.55 -14.85
C GLU A 193 -3.73 0.59 -15.86
N TYR A 194 -2.82 1.58 -15.83
CA TYR A 194 -2.87 2.71 -16.77
C TYR A 194 -2.75 2.25 -18.23
N THR A 195 -1.71 1.47 -18.54
CA THR A 195 -1.46 1.07 -19.94
C THR A 195 -2.58 0.20 -20.50
N VAL A 196 -3.19 -0.65 -19.67
CA VAL A 196 -4.34 -1.46 -20.08
C VAL A 196 -5.59 -0.61 -20.30
N LYS A 197 -5.89 0.32 -19.39
CA LYS A 197 -7.08 1.17 -19.49
C LYS A 197 -7.00 2.22 -20.61
N TYR A 198 -5.84 2.83 -20.80
CA TYR A 198 -5.71 4.04 -21.65
C TYR A 198 -4.77 3.90 -22.83
N GLU A 199 -3.84 2.93 -22.85
CA GLU A 199 -2.81 2.79 -23.90
C GLU A 199 -2.90 1.46 -24.66
N LYS A 200 -3.98 0.69 -24.49
CA LYS A 200 -4.18 -0.63 -25.15
C LYS A 200 -3.03 -1.62 -24.87
N GLY A 201 -2.39 -1.51 -23.71
CA GLY A 201 -1.31 -2.39 -23.29
C GLY A 201 0.07 -2.08 -23.89
N LYS A 202 0.29 -0.89 -24.46
CA LYS A 202 1.54 -0.50 -25.13
C LYS A 202 2.80 -0.70 -24.29
N ALA A 203 2.70 -0.56 -22.97
CA ALA A 203 3.84 -0.64 -22.05
C ALA A 203 4.04 -2.02 -21.39
N LEU A 204 3.26 -3.05 -21.74
CA LEU A 204 3.32 -4.34 -21.07
C LEU A 204 4.69 -5.03 -21.18
N ASP A 205 5.38 -4.91 -22.31
CA ASP A 205 6.73 -5.45 -22.45
C ASP A 205 7.76 -4.73 -21.57
N ASP A 206 7.64 -3.41 -21.41
CA ASP A 206 8.48 -2.61 -20.53
C ASP A 206 8.27 -3.02 -19.05
N ILE A 207 7.01 -3.16 -18.64
CA ILE A 207 6.64 -3.66 -17.30
C ILE A 207 7.25 -5.04 -17.05
N ALA A 208 7.09 -5.97 -17.98
CA ALA A 208 7.69 -7.30 -17.86
C ALA A 208 9.23 -7.25 -17.77
N LYS A 209 9.85 -6.31 -18.48
CA LYS A 209 11.30 -6.08 -18.44
C LYS A 209 11.78 -5.64 -17.05
N GLN A 210 11.02 -4.80 -16.32
CA GLN A 210 11.39 -4.43 -14.96
C GLN A 210 11.51 -5.67 -14.04
N PHE A 211 10.58 -6.61 -14.13
CA PHE A 211 10.66 -7.87 -13.39
C PHE A 211 11.78 -8.78 -13.90
N GLU A 212 12.05 -8.81 -15.20
CA GLU A 212 13.14 -9.57 -15.80
C GLU A 212 14.51 -9.08 -15.30
N LEU A 213 14.70 -7.77 -15.14
CA LEU A 213 15.92 -7.18 -14.57
C LEU A 213 16.13 -7.63 -13.12
N VAL A 214 15.05 -7.74 -12.31
CA VAL A 214 15.16 -8.31 -10.97
C VAL A 214 15.64 -9.75 -11.02
N GLN A 215 15.07 -10.57 -11.90
CA GLN A 215 15.51 -11.98 -12.06
C GLN A 215 16.97 -12.09 -12.43
N ASN A 216 17.44 -11.22 -13.30
CA ASN A 216 18.80 -11.28 -13.82
C ASN A 216 19.85 -10.75 -12.83
N HIS A 217 19.49 -9.76 -12.00
CA HIS A 217 20.47 -9.01 -11.21
C HIS A 217 20.25 -9.06 -9.69
N LEU A 218 19.02 -9.26 -9.21
CA LEU A 218 18.69 -9.17 -7.79
C LEU A 218 18.38 -10.52 -7.13
N VAL A 219 18.08 -11.57 -7.89
CA VAL A 219 17.85 -12.89 -7.30
C VAL A 219 19.18 -13.51 -6.86
N ASP A 220 19.29 -13.80 -5.57
CA ASP A 220 20.40 -14.58 -5.04
C ASP A 220 20.30 -16.05 -5.49
N LYS A 221 21.30 -16.53 -6.21
CA LYS A 221 21.29 -17.89 -6.79
C LYS A 221 21.30 -19.01 -5.76
N LYS A 222 21.76 -18.72 -4.53
CA LYS A 222 21.85 -19.72 -3.46
C LYS A 222 20.52 -19.89 -2.73
N THR A 223 19.83 -18.78 -2.45
CA THR A 223 18.62 -18.77 -1.63
C THR A 223 17.34 -18.62 -2.47
N GLY A 224 17.45 -18.06 -3.67
CA GLY A 224 16.31 -17.67 -4.50
C GLY A 224 15.55 -16.45 -3.99
N LEU A 225 16.01 -15.84 -2.89
CA LEU A 225 15.49 -14.58 -2.36
C LEU A 225 16.06 -13.39 -3.16
N VAL A 226 15.50 -12.21 -2.95
CA VAL A 226 15.91 -11.00 -3.69
C VAL A 226 16.64 -10.01 -2.79
N TYR A 227 17.75 -9.45 -3.30
CA TYR A 227 18.43 -8.31 -2.68
C TYR A 227 17.58 -7.04 -2.75
N GLN A 228 17.85 -6.06 -1.87
CA GLN A 228 17.05 -4.84 -1.83
C GLN A 228 17.25 -3.97 -3.08
N ALA A 229 18.47 -3.84 -3.58
CA ALA A 229 18.77 -2.93 -4.68
C ALA A 229 19.94 -3.42 -5.54
N TRP A 230 19.95 -2.87 -6.76
CA TRP A 230 21.00 -3.03 -7.75
C TRP A 230 21.42 -1.67 -8.26
N ASP A 231 22.71 -1.37 -8.16
CA ASP A 231 23.38 -0.26 -8.83
C ASP A 231 24.12 -0.79 -10.06
N GLU A 232 23.59 -0.48 -11.24
CA GLU A 232 24.20 -0.93 -12.48
C GLU A 232 25.60 -0.33 -12.71
N SER A 233 25.83 0.90 -12.23
CA SER A 233 27.14 1.55 -12.33
C SER A 233 28.18 0.93 -11.39
N ARG A 234 27.75 0.31 -10.28
CA ARG A 234 28.58 -0.24 -9.19
C ARG A 234 29.44 0.81 -8.48
N GLU A 235 29.11 2.09 -8.64
CA GLU A 235 29.93 3.19 -8.09
C GLU A 235 29.56 3.55 -6.66
N ILE A 236 28.31 3.27 -6.23
CA ILE A 236 27.87 3.58 -4.87
C ILE A 236 28.54 2.63 -3.85
N ALA A 237 28.96 3.18 -2.72
CA ALA A 237 29.76 2.44 -1.74
C ALA A 237 29.10 1.20 -1.12
N TRP A 238 27.76 1.07 -1.17
CA TRP A 238 27.08 -0.13 -0.70
C TRP A 238 27.03 -1.25 -1.76
N ALA A 239 27.25 -0.93 -3.03
CA ALA A 239 27.12 -1.92 -4.11
C ALA A 239 28.28 -2.92 -4.13
N ASN A 240 27.95 -4.17 -4.34
CA ASN A 240 28.97 -5.19 -4.62
C ASN A 240 29.74 -4.82 -5.91
N PRO A 241 31.07 -4.77 -5.91
CA PRO A 241 31.85 -4.30 -7.06
C PRO A 241 31.74 -5.22 -8.28
N GLU A 242 31.35 -6.48 -8.12
CA GLU A 242 31.20 -7.43 -9.23
C GLU A 242 29.77 -7.49 -9.76
N THR A 243 28.78 -7.46 -8.86
CA THR A 243 27.36 -7.68 -9.21
C THR A 243 26.52 -6.41 -9.20
N GLY A 244 26.94 -5.39 -8.44
CA GLY A 244 26.16 -4.18 -8.19
C GLY A 244 25.04 -4.34 -7.14
N THR A 245 24.86 -5.53 -6.55
CA THR A 245 23.81 -5.79 -5.58
C THR A 245 24.10 -5.20 -4.20
N SER A 246 23.06 -4.84 -3.47
CA SER A 246 23.19 -4.51 -2.04
C SER A 246 23.57 -5.76 -1.23
N PRO A 247 24.27 -5.61 -0.06
CA PRO A 247 24.88 -6.76 0.63
C PRO A 247 23.92 -7.62 1.43
N THR A 248 22.69 -7.12 1.72
CA THR A 248 21.75 -7.79 2.63
C THR A 248 20.44 -8.11 1.93
N ILE A 249 19.92 -9.31 2.20
CA ILE A 249 18.60 -9.75 1.77
C ILE A 249 17.56 -9.32 2.81
N TRP A 250 16.84 -8.25 2.48
CA TRP A 250 15.85 -7.65 3.36
C TRP A 250 14.51 -8.38 3.30
N GLY A 251 13.95 -8.78 4.45
CA GLY A 251 12.70 -9.53 4.52
C GLY A 251 11.52 -8.78 3.88
N ARG A 252 11.34 -7.49 4.22
CA ARG A 252 10.26 -6.66 3.64
C ARG A 252 10.47 -6.42 2.14
N GLY A 253 11.71 -6.39 1.64
CA GLY A 253 12.00 -6.30 0.21
C GLY A 253 11.42 -7.48 -0.57
N ASN A 254 11.53 -8.70 -0.04
CA ASN A 254 10.93 -9.90 -0.62
C ASN A 254 9.39 -9.83 -0.60
N GLY A 255 8.80 -9.28 0.48
CA GLY A 255 7.36 -9.01 0.54
C GLY A 255 6.91 -8.02 -0.54
N TRP A 256 7.63 -6.91 -0.73
CA TRP A 256 7.36 -5.94 -1.79
C TRP A 256 7.39 -6.56 -3.19
N TYR A 257 8.39 -7.39 -3.47
CA TYR A 257 8.51 -8.05 -4.77
C TYR A 257 7.34 -8.97 -5.07
N MET A 258 6.93 -9.78 -4.09
CA MET A 258 5.75 -10.63 -4.23
C MET A 258 4.47 -9.83 -4.46
N MET A 259 4.27 -8.75 -3.70
CA MET A 259 3.12 -7.86 -3.86
C MET A 259 3.13 -7.15 -5.22
N ALA A 260 4.30 -6.72 -5.69
CA ALA A 260 4.45 -6.10 -7.01
C ALA A 260 4.01 -7.04 -8.13
N LEU A 261 4.52 -8.28 -8.15
CA LEU A 261 4.12 -9.32 -9.12
C LEU A 261 2.60 -9.58 -9.06
N LEU A 262 2.08 -9.74 -7.85
CA LEU A 262 0.70 -10.11 -7.62
C LEU A 262 -0.28 -9.01 -8.07
N GLU A 263 -0.02 -7.75 -7.72
CA GLU A 263 -0.89 -6.63 -8.07
C GLU A 263 -0.74 -6.24 -9.55
N THR A 264 0.43 -6.40 -10.13
CA THR A 264 0.65 -6.29 -11.58
C THR A 264 -0.18 -7.34 -12.34
N LEU A 265 -0.16 -8.59 -11.89
CA LEU A 265 -0.93 -9.69 -12.50
C LEU A 265 -2.46 -9.52 -12.40
N ASP A 266 -2.97 -8.69 -11.49
CA ASP A 266 -4.40 -8.35 -11.42
C ASP A 266 -4.88 -7.65 -12.71
N TYR A 267 -4.01 -6.90 -13.39
CA TYR A 267 -4.32 -6.13 -14.60
C TYR A 267 -3.64 -6.66 -15.86
N TYR A 268 -2.56 -7.43 -15.71
CA TYR A 268 -1.76 -7.90 -16.84
C TYR A 268 -2.56 -8.91 -17.67
N PRO A 269 -2.74 -8.70 -18.99
CA PRO A 269 -3.59 -9.56 -19.81
C PRO A 269 -3.07 -10.99 -19.92
N LYS A 270 -3.93 -11.97 -19.64
CA LYS A 270 -3.59 -13.42 -19.69
C LYS A 270 -3.09 -13.88 -21.05
N ILE A 271 -3.52 -13.22 -22.12
CA ILE A 271 -3.13 -13.52 -23.49
C ILE A 271 -1.71 -13.03 -23.84
N HIS A 272 -1.15 -12.11 -23.03
CA HIS A 272 0.17 -11.55 -23.32
C HIS A 272 1.27 -12.61 -23.15
N PRO A 273 2.26 -12.73 -24.06
CA PRO A 273 3.31 -13.76 -24.01
C PRO A 273 4.07 -13.80 -22.67
N LYS A 274 4.30 -12.67 -22.05
CA LYS A 274 5.03 -12.54 -20.78
C LYS A 274 4.19 -12.89 -19.54
N TYR A 275 2.85 -13.09 -19.65
CA TYR A 275 1.98 -13.38 -18.51
C TYR A 275 2.44 -14.62 -17.72
N LYS A 276 2.72 -15.72 -18.43
CA LYS A 276 3.21 -16.95 -17.80
C LYS A 276 4.60 -16.80 -17.19
N THR A 277 5.44 -15.95 -17.76
CA THR A 277 6.77 -15.63 -17.24
C THR A 277 6.66 -14.95 -15.88
N LEU A 278 5.79 -13.94 -15.74
CA LEU A 278 5.55 -13.26 -14.47
C LEU A 278 5.00 -14.22 -13.40
N ILE A 279 4.09 -15.12 -13.78
CA ILE A 279 3.64 -16.20 -12.87
C ILE A 279 4.80 -17.12 -12.47
N GLY A 280 5.70 -17.42 -13.38
CA GLY A 280 6.91 -18.20 -13.10
C GLY A 280 7.77 -17.52 -12.02
N TYR A 281 7.99 -16.22 -12.13
CA TYR A 281 8.74 -15.44 -11.13
C TYR A 281 8.04 -15.45 -9.77
N LEU A 282 6.70 -15.31 -9.75
CA LEU A 282 5.93 -15.38 -8.51
C LEU A 282 6.02 -16.77 -7.85
N ASN A 283 5.98 -17.85 -8.63
CA ASN A 283 6.18 -19.21 -8.11
C ASN A 283 7.58 -19.42 -7.51
N GLN A 284 8.60 -18.90 -8.18
CA GLN A 284 9.97 -19.00 -7.73
C GLN A 284 10.19 -18.31 -6.39
N ILE A 285 9.77 -17.04 -6.26
CA ILE A 285 9.92 -16.32 -5.00
C ILE A 285 9.02 -16.91 -3.89
N ALA A 286 7.81 -17.37 -4.19
CA ALA A 286 6.92 -18.03 -3.23
C ALA A 286 7.57 -19.28 -2.63
N LYS A 287 8.24 -20.09 -3.45
CA LYS A 287 9.01 -21.24 -2.97
C LYS A 287 10.13 -20.78 -2.03
N SER A 288 10.96 -19.83 -2.47
CA SER A 288 12.13 -19.35 -1.72
C SER A 288 11.75 -18.75 -0.36
N VAL A 289 10.73 -17.89 -0.29
CA VAL A 289 10.30 -17.32 1.01
C VAL A 289 9.77 -18.40 1.95
N VAL A 290 9.08 -19.43 1.46
CA VAL A 290 8.56 -20.52 2.31
C VAL A 290 9.69 -21.42 2.82
N GLU A 291 10.76 -21.63 2.06
CA GLU A 291 11.95 -22.34 2.50
C GLU A 291 12.73 -21.58 3.58
N HIS A 292 12.64 -20.24 3.59
CA HIS A 292 13.35 -19.37 4.54
C HIS A 292 12.48 -18.86 5.71
N LYS A 293 11.27 -19.39 5.90
CA LYS A 293 10.47 -19.05 7.08
C LYS A 293 11.07 -19.64 8.36
N SER A 294 10.89 -18.97 9.47
CA SER A 294 11.25 -19.49 10.80
C SER A 294 10.41 -20.73 11.18
N ALA A 295 10.78 -21.38 12.27
CA ALA A 295 10.00 -22.48 12.84
C ALA A 295 8.56 -22.06 13.22
N SER A 296 8.35 -20.78 13.61
CA SER A 296 7.01 -20.24 13.88
C SER A 296 6.22 -19.96 12.60
N GLY A 297 6.85 -20.00 11.42
CA GLY A 297 6.20 -19.67 10.15
C GLY A 297 6.23 -18.18 9.78
N LEU A 298 7.01 -17.38 10.52
CA LEU A 298 7.19 -15.94 10.28
C LEU A 298 8.59 -15.66 9.68
N TRP A 299 8.84 -14.43 9.24
CA TRP A 299 10.07 -14.07 8.52
C TRP A 299 10.90 -13.05 9.27
N TYR A 300 12.23 -13.22 9.16
CA TYR A 300 13.23 -12.36 9.77
C TYR A 300 13.45 -11.05 8.99
N GLN A 301 13.95 -10.02 9.69
CA GLN A 301 14.36 -8.74 9.10
C GLN A 301 15.46 -8.94 8.04
N VAL A 302 16.50 -9.74 8.38
CA VAL A 302 17.49 -10.24 7.43
C VAL A 302 17.10 -11.68 7.08
N ALA A 303 16.51 -11.86 5.89
CA ALA A 303 15.70 -13.04 5.57
C ALA A 303 16.49 -14.35 5.44
N ASP A 304 17.76 -14.28 5.02
CA ASP A 304 18.63 -15.43 4.76
C ASP A 304 19.53 -15.81 5.94
N LYS A 305 19.43 -15.09 7.07
CA LYS A 305 20.36 -15.24 8.22
C LYS A 305 19.61 -15.39 9.53
N PRO A 306 18.86 -16.49 9.74
CA PRO A 306 18.07 -16.69 10.96
C PRO A 306 18.92 -16.67 12.24
N ASP A 307 20.16 -17.14 12.18
CA ASP A 307 21.09 -17.26 13.32
C ASP A 307 21.94 -15.99 13.55
N LEU A 308 21.73 -14.93 12.75
CA LEU A 308 22.47 -13.68 12.93
C LEU A 308 22.10 -13.06 14.27
N LYS A 309 23.10 -12.81 15.11
CA LYS A 309 22.91 -12.18 16.43
C LYS A 309 22.22 -10.82 16.26
N GLY A 310 21.11 -10.63 16.97
CA GLY A 310 20.32 -9.40 16.92
C GLY A 310 19.26 -9.38 15.81
N ASN A 311 19.21 -10.37 14.91
CA ASN A 311 18.14 -10.49 13.94
C ASN A 311 16.81 -10.81 14.65
N TYR A 312 15.71 -10.36 14.09
CA TYR A 312 14.39 -10.49 14.70
C TYR A 312 13.31 -10.83 13.67
N LEU A 313 12.22 -11.47 14.13
CA LEU A 313 11.02 -11.67 13.32
C LEU A 313 10.35 -10.32 13.08
N GLU A 314 10.14 -9.97 11.81
CA GLU A 314 9.68 -8.66 11.41
C GLU A 314 8.23 -8.74 10.91
N SER A 315 7.36 -7.91 11.51
CA SER A 315 5.91 -8.04 11.30
C SER A 315 5.47 -7.60 9.90
N SER A 316 6.01 -6.53 9.35
CA SER A 316 5.56 -6.07 8.03
C SER A 316 5.95 -7.02 6.90
N SER A 317 7.17 -7.57 6.91
CA SER A 317 7.59 -8.59 5.94
C SER A 317 6.73 -9.85 6.05
N SER A 318 6.48 -10.29 7.30
CA SER A 318 5.64 -11.45 7.55
C SER A 318 4.22 -11.25 7.02
N ALA A 319 3.59 -10.11 7.28
CA ALA A 319 2.26 -9.82 6.79
C ALA A 319 2.19 -9.70 5.25
N MET A 320 3.17 -9.04 4.61
CA MET A 320 3.23 -8.93 3.14
C MET A 320 3.34 -10.31 2.47
N ILE A 321 4.19 -11.18 3.01
CA ILE A 321 4.38 -12.53 2.47
C ILE A 321 3.12 -13.38 2.70
N ILE A 322 2.49 -13.30 3.87
CA ILE A 322 1.22 -13.98 4.18
C ILE A 322 0.14 -13.57 3.18
N TYR A 323 -0.05 -12.26 2.99
CA TYR A 323 -1.00 -11.73 2.01
C TYR A 323 -0.72 -12.26 0.60
N ALA A 324 0.53 -12.15 0.14
CA ALA A 324 0.89 -12.55 -1.21
C ALA A 324 0.69 -14.05 -1.44
N LEU A 325 1.07 -14.91 -0.48
CA LEU A 325 0.86 -16.35 -0.58
C LEU A 325 -0.64 -16.71 -0.60
N ALA A 326 -1.45 -16.09 0.25
CA ALA A 326 -2.89 -16.35 0.32
C ALA A 326 -3.57 -15.97 -0.99
N LYS A 327 -3.40 -14.73 -1.44
CA LYS A 327 -4.04 -14.20 -2.65
C LYS A 327 -3.54 -14.92 -3.91
N ALA A 328 -2.23 -15.17 -4.03
CA ALA A 328 -1.68 -15.87 -5.20
C ALA A 328 -2.20 -17.31 -5.32
N ALA A 329 -2.37 -18.01 -4.19
CA ALA A 329 -2.97 -19.35 -4.16
C ALA A 329 -4.46 -19.31 -4.55
N ASP A 330 -5.23 -18.33 -4.07
CA ASP A 330 -6.64 -18.16 -4.41
C ASP A 330 -6.85 -17.79 -5.89
N LYS A 331 -5.92 -17.03 -6.48
CA LYS A 331 -5.92 -16.72 -7.91
C LYS A 331 -5.43 -17.90 -8.79
N GLY A 332 -4.91 -18.96 -8.18
CA GLY A 332 -4.34 -20.09 -8.92
C GLY A 332 -3.00 -19.80 -9.60
N TYR A 333 -2.30 -18.75 -9.18
CA TYR A 333 -0.97 -18.41 -9.69
C TYR A 333 0.13 -19.31 -9.13
N ILE A 334 -0.07 -19.77 -7.89
CA ILE A 334 0.80 -20.72 -7.20
C ILE A 334 -0.03 -21.89 -6.66
N SER A 335 0.62 -22.97 -6.18
CA SER A 335 -0.07 -24.12 -5.60
C SER A 335 -1.00 -23.72 -4.45
N SER A 336 -2.19 -24.31 -4.41
CA SER A 336 -3.18 -24.14 -3.33
C SER A 336 -2.63 -24.54 -1.94
N SER A 337 -1.57 -25.37 -1.89
CA SER A 337 -0.90 -25.73 -0.64
C SER A 337 -0.30 -24.52 0.09
N TYR A 338 0.09 -23.47 -0.64
CA TYR A 338 0.61 -22.24 -0.05
C TYR A 338 -0.45 -21.47 0.76
N LYS A 339 -1.74 -21.63 0.45
CA LYS A 339 -2.80 -21.04 1.29
C LYS A 339 -2.79 -21.62 2.70
N LYS A 340 -2.50 -22.92 2.87
CA LYS A 340 -2.35 -23.55 4.20
C LYS A 340 -1.13 -22.99 4.95
N VAL A 341 -0.03 -22.72 4.22
CA VAL A 341 1.13 -22.05 4.80
C VAL A 341 0.75 -20.65 5.27
N ALA A 342 0.12 -19.85 4.42
CA ALA A 342 -0.34 -18.50 4.75
C ALA A 342 -1.26 -18.48 5.98
N GLN A 343 -2.22 -19.42 6.06
CA GLN A 343 -3.14 -19.51 7.21
C GLN A 343 -2.38 -19.81 8.52
N LYS A 344 -1.47 -20.79 8.51
CA LYS A 344 -0.66 -21.11 9.70
C LYS A 344 0.23 -19.94 10.12
N SER A 345 0.84 -19.26 9.14
CA SER A 345 1.65 -18.06 9.38
C SER A 345 0.80 -16.90 9.92
N PHE A 346 -0.44 -16.73 9.45
CA PHE A 346 -1.37 -15.74 9.98
C PHE A 346 -1.74 -16.03 11.44
N ASP A 347 -2.03 -17.28 11.78
CA ASP A 347 -2.32 -17.68 13.16
C ASP A 347 -1.11 -17.43 14.09
N SER A 348 0.12 -17.64 13.58
CA SER A 348 1.36 -17.30 14.30
C SER A 348 1.56 -15.79 14.42
N TYR A 349 1.24 -15.04 13.37
CA TYR A 349 1.31 -13.58 13.37
C TYR A 349 0.42 -12.96 14.44
N LEU A 350 -0.81 -13.45 14.58
CA LEU A 350 -1.75 -13.00 15.60
C LEU A 350 -1.19 -13.19 17.02
N LYS A 351 -0.48 -14.29 17.27
CA LYS A 351 0.10 -14.61 18.59
C LYS A 351 1.35 -13.79 18.88
N GLU A 352 2.18 -13.55 17.85
CA GLU A 352 3.50 -12.94 18.02
C GLU A 352 3.44 -11.42 18.02
N PHE A 353 2.63 -10.83 17.13
CA PHE A 353 2.70 -9.40 16.84
C PHE A 353 1.46 -8.61 17.22
N VAL A 354 0.30 -9.26 17.42
CA VAL A 354 -0.97 -8.55 17.61
C VAL A 354 -1.39 -8.59 19.07
N LYS A 355 -1.47 -7.42 19.69
CA LYS A 355 -2.02 -7.24 21.03
C LYS A 355 -3.38 -6.56 20.92
N LYS A 356 -4.41 -7.12 21.57
CA LYS A 356 -5.69 -6.43 21.79
C LYS A 356 -5.58 -5.49 22.97
N GLU A 357 -6.12 -4.28 22.83
CA GLU A 357 -6.33 -3.32 23.92
C GLU A 357 -7.67 -3.59 24.62
N ASP A 358 -7.89 -3.00 25.79
CA ASP A 358 -9.12 -3.19 26.59
C ASP A 358 -10.40 -2.76 25.84
N ASN A 359 -10.28 -1.77 24.94
CA ASN A 359 -11.36 -1.33 24.05
C ASN A 359 -11.53 -2.22 22.80
N GLY A 360 -10.79 -3.32 22.71
CA GLY A 360 -10.82 -4.25 21.58
C GLY A 360 -10.09 -3.79 20.34
N GLN A 361 -9.47 -2.61 20.31
CA GLN A 361 -8.56 -2.17 19.24
C GLN A 361 -7.26 -2.98 19.31
N ILE A 362 -6.40 -2.82 18.29
CA ILE A 362 -5.15 -3.58 18.20
C ILE A 362 -3.90 -2.70 18.17
N ILE A 363 -2.83 -3.30 18.65
CA ILE A 363 -1.45 -2.82 18.45
C ILE A 363 -0.71 -3.91 17.70
N ILE A 364 0.02 -3.54 16.64
CA ILE A 364 0.94 -4.42 15.90
C ILE A 364 2.35 -4.00 16.24
N SER A 365 3.12 -4.92 16.82
CA SER A 365 4.50 -4.70 17.27
C SER A 365 5.55 -5.23 16.29
N ASN A 366 6.83 -5.01 16.62
CA ASN A 366 8.00 -5.50 15.87
C ASN A 366 8.02 -5.08 14.39
N VAL A 367 7.66 -3.83 14.12
CA VAL A 367 7.76 -3.25 12.79
C VAL A 367 9.11 -2.56 12.65
N SER A 368 9.89 -2.95 11.66
CA SER A 368 11.11 -2.22 11.29
C SER A 368 10.77 -0.79 10.87
N SER A 369 11.61 0.15 11.24
CA SER A 369 11.53 1.53 10.73
C SER A 369 11.77 1.56 9.21
N ASN A 370 11.69 2.75 8.61
CA ASN A 370 12.01 2.90 7.19
C ASN A 370 13.48 2.57 6.95
N VAL A 371 13.73 1.56 6.13
CA VAL A 371 15.05 1.22 5.63
C VAL A 371 15.18 1.66 4.18
N GLY A 372 16.28 2.31 3.87
CA GLY A 372 16.65 2.76 2.54
C GLY A 372 18.16 2.67 2.39
N LEU A 373 18.71 3.02 1.24
CA LEU A 373 20.11 2.87 0.90
C LEU A 373 20.75 4.21 0.56
N GLY A 374 22.05 4.37 0.82
CA GLY A 374 22.76 5.60 0.51
C GLY A 374 22.19 6.82 1.23
N GLY A 375 22.28 7.99 0.62
CA GLY A 375 21.75 9.24 1.16
C GLY A 375 22.60 9.88 2.25
N LYS A 376 22.01 10.81 2.99
CA LYS A 376 22.68 11.50 4.12
C LYS A 376 21.77 11.47 5.35
N PRO A 377 22.18 10.86 6.50
CA PRO A 377 23.44 10.10 6.65
C PRO A 377 23.48 8.88 5.72
N PHE A 378 24.69 8.41 5.40
CA PHE A 378 24.87 7.27 4.49
C PHE A 378 24.36 5.98 5.13
N ARG A 379 23.50 5.26 4.44
CA ARG A 379 22.93 3.97 4.82
C ARG A 379 23.65 2.89 4.02
N ASP A 380 24.47 2.11 4.71
CA ASP A 380 25.43 1.20 4.11
C ASP A 380 24.86 -0.15 3.67
N ALA A 381 23.58 -0.38 3.97
CA ALA A 381 22.87 -1.63 3.65
C ALA A 381 23.47 -2.90 4.30
N THR A 382 24.34 -2.79 5.29
CA THR A 382 24.90 -3.94 6.01
C THR A 382 23.87 -4.64 6.87
N ASN A 383 24.13 -5.87 7.28
CA ASN A 383 23.26 -6.58 8.22
C ASN A 383 23.05 -5.77 9.51
N ASP A 384 24.13 -5.14 10.02
CA ASP A 384 24.07 -4.32 11.22
C ASP A 384 23.12 -3.11 11.07
N TYR A 385 23.10 -2.48 9.89
CA TYR A 385 22.14 -1.44 9.59
C TYR A 385 20.68 -1.94 9.71
N TYR A 386 20.37 -3.12 9.18
CA TYR A 386 19.01 -3.66 9.21
C TYR A 386 18.58 -4.12 10.60
N ILE A 387 19.44 -4.86 11.34
CA ILE A 387 19.09 -5.34 12.67
C ILE A 387 18.98 -4.22 13.71
N ASN A 388 19.67 -3.10 13.50
CA ASN A 388 19.58 -1.92 14.36
C ASN A 388 18.46 -0.94 13.95
N SER A 389 17.70 -1.22 12.89
CA SER A 389 16.51 -0.43 12.55
C SER A 389 15.45 -0.67 13.64
N LYS A 390 15.15 0.40 14.40
CA LYS A 390 14.26 0.31 15.57
C LYS A 390 12.86 -0.08 15.13
N ALA A 391 12.30 -1.09 15.78
CA ALA A 391 10.91 -1.46 15.64
C ALA A 391 9.99 -0.35 16.17
N LYS A 392 8.89 -0.10 15.46
CA LYS A 392 7.85 0.86 15.83
C LYS A 392 6.49 0.17 15.75
N ASP A 393 5.70 0.33 16.80
CA ASP A 393 4.33 -0.20 16.81
C ASP A 393 3.41 0.57 15.85
N ASN A 394 2.46 -0.11 15.27
CA ASN A 394 1.44 0.47 14.38
C ASN A 394 1.99 1.29 13.20
N SER A 395 3.16 0.96 12.70
CA SER A 395 3.68 1.62 11.50
C SER A 395 2.89 1.20 10.26
N SER A 396 2.75 2.12 9.32
CA SER A 396 1.94 1.95 8.10
C SER A 396 2.20 0.65 7.32
N PRO A 397 3.45 0.16 7.12
CA PRO A 397 3.65 -1.07 6.37
C PRO A 397 3.05 -2.31 7.05
N ALA A 398 3.10 -2.38 8.40
CA ALA A 398 2.53 -3.50 9.12
C ALA A 398 1.00 -3.43 9.18
N LEU A 399 0.43 -2.25 9.49
CA LEU A 399 -1.02 -2.06 9.52
C LEU A 399 -1.67 -2.40 8.17
N ALA A 400 -1.08 -1.91 7.08
CA ALA A 400 -1.59 -2.15 5.74
C ALA A 400 -1.48 -3.63 5.33
N ALA A 401 -0.29 -4.23 5.49
CA ALA A 401 -0.06 -5.61 5.10
C ALA A 401 -0.87 -6.59 5.97
N PHE A 402 -1.04 -6.30 7.26
CA PHE A 402 -1.92 -7.09 8.13
C PHE A 402 -3.39 -6.98 7.71
N LEU A 403 -3.87 -5.76 7.40
CA LEU A 403 -5.23 -5.57 6.88
C LEU A 403 -5.45 -6.37 5.59
N LEU A 404 -4.49 -6.30 4.64
CA LEU A 404 -4.53 -7.09 3.41
C LEU A 404 -4.57 -8.60 3.68
N SER A 405 -3.73 -9.09 4.59
CA SER A 405 -3.70 -10.51 4.99
C SER A 405 -5.02 -10.95 5.61
N ALA A 406 -5.58 -10.12 6.49
CA ALA A 406 -6.86 -10.39 7.14
C ALA A 406 -8.02 -10.42 6.12
N ILE A 407 -8.03 -9.52 5.13
CA ILE A 407 -9.03 -9.53 4.05
C ILE A 407 -9.06 -10.88 3.30
N GLU A 408 -7.90 -11.49 3.06
CA GLU A 408 -7.79 -12.77 2.35
C GLU A 408 -8.07 -14.00 3.25
N LEU A 409 -7.77 -13.90 4.56
CA LEU A 409 -7.76 -15.06 5.47
C LEU A 409 -8.84 -15.04 6.55
N ASP A 410 -9.56 -13.94 6.72
CA ASP A 410 -10.70 -13.87 7.62
C ASP A 410 -11.78 -14.90 7.26
N LYS A 411 -12.19 -15.67 8.24
CA LYS A 411 -13.29 -16.62 8.16
C LYS A 411 -14.58 -16.01 8.67
#